data_acc36107de4ef6ad1f4ccfdf108b6041
#
_entry.id   acc36107de4ef6ad1f4ccfdf108b6041
#
_cell.length_a   1.000
_cell.length_b   1.000
_cell.length_c   1.000
_cell.angle_alpha   90.00
_cell.angle_beta   90.00
_cell.angle_gamma   90.00
#
_symmetry.space_group_name_H-M   'P 1'
#
loop_
_entity.id
_entity.type
_entity.pdbx_description
1 polymer ?
#
loop_
_entity_poly.entity_id
_entity_poly.type
_entity_poly.pdbx_seq_one_letter_code
_entity_poly.pdbx_strand_id
1 'polypeptide(L)'
;IKTAKFTPYDEESTGEKGTSYLKLNPKMHRDTGFYIYKMEPGASSTPHRHGGAEEFYVIEGELTDNDGTVYSAGDVVWLAPGTEHNSYSENGCTVAVFSESREDPISQKP
;
A
#
# COMPACT_ATOMS: atom_id res chain seq x y z
N ILE A 1 -1.56 -17.24 -0.28
CA ILE A 1 -1.08 -16.20 0.65
C ILE A 1 -0.55 -16.79 1.95
N LYS A 2 -1.21 -17.79 2.48
CA LYS A 2 -0.84 -18.34 3.78
C LYS A 2 0.59 -18.81 3.88
N THR A 3 1.09 -19.38 2.80
CA THR A 3 2.43 -19.94 2.78
C THR A 3 3.42 -19.12 1.98
N ALA A 4 2.97 -18.01 1.42
CA ALA A 4 3.82 -17.17 0.61
C ALA A 4 4.76 -16.34 1.48
N LYS A 5 5.93 -16.07 0.93
CA LYS A 5 6.89 -15.21 1.59
C LYS A 5 6.74 -13.79 1.09
N PHE A 6 6.46 -12.87 2.00
CA PHE A 6 6.40 -11.46 1.67
C PHE A 6 7.80 -10.86 1.70
N THR A 7 8.01 -9.87 0.83
CA THR A 7 9.27 -9.13 0.77
C THR A 7 9.08 -7.81 1.52
N PRO A 8 9.88 -7.53 2.54
CA PRO A 8 9.76 -6.25 3.24
C PRO A 8 10.19 -5.11 2.34
N TYR A 9 9.52 -3.96 2.49
CA TYR A 9 10.01 -2.74 1.88
C TYR A 9 11.28 -2.31 2.61
N ASP A 10 12.25 -1.81 1.84
CA ASP A 10 13.50 -1.34 2.41
C ASP A 10 13.25 0.02 3.08
N GLU A 11 13.33 0.03 4.40
CA GLU A 11 13.05 1.24 5.17
C GLU A 11 13.97 2.39 4.77
N GLU A 12 15.24 2.08 4.49
CA GLU A 12 16.20 3.13 4.13
C GLU A 12 15.83 3.83 2.83
N SER A 13 15.40 3.08 1.83
CA SER A 13 15.14 3.67 0.53
C SER A 13 13.71 4.15 0.37
N THR A 14 12.75 3.56 1.09
CA THR A 14 11.33 3.91 0.92
C THR A 14 10.78 4.73 2.07
N GLY A 15 11.40 4.66 3.24
CA GLY A 15 10.88 5.28 4.44
C GLY A 15 9.77 4.49 5.10
N GLU A 16 9.36 3.39 4.52
CA GLU A 16 8.29 2.57 5.09
C GLU A 16 8.84 1.65 6.16
N LYS A 17 8.08 1.49 7.22
CA LYS A 17 8.47 0.66 8.34
C LYS A 17 7.35 -0.30 8.68
N GLY A 18 7.69 -1.59 8.74
CA GLY A 18 6.72 -2.60 9.10
C GLY A 18 5.78 -2.98 7.96
N THR A 19 6.16 -2.73 6.71
CA THR A 19 5.34 -3.08 5.56
C THR A 19 6.06 -4.05 4.65
N SER A 20 5.29 -4.85 3.91
CA SER A 20 5.84 -5.84 3.00
C SER A 20 4.87 -6.08 1.85
N TYR A 21 5.34 -6.76 0.81
CA TYR A 21 4.53 -7.01 -0.37
C TYR A 21 4.79 -8.40 -0.93
N LEU A 22 3.79 -8.89 -1.68
CA LEU A 22 3.90 -10.13 -2.45
C LEU A 22 3.53 -9.81 -3.89
N LYS A 23 4.50 -9.90 -4.78
CA LYS A 23 4.33 -9.58 -6.19
C LYS A 23 4.59 -10.84 -7.01
N LEU A 24 3.60 -11.25 -7.79
CA LEU A 24 3.73 -12.48 -8.57
C LEU A 24 4.42 -12.27 -9.91
N ASN A 25 4.27 -11.08 -10.50
CA ASN A 25 4.89 -10.79 -11.78
C ASN A 25 6.19 -10.04 -11.57
N PRO A 26 7.35 -10.73 -11.65
CA PRO A 26 8.63 -10.09 -11.34
C PRO A 26 9.07 -9.07 -12.40
N LYS A 27 8.41 -9.03 -13.53
CA LYS A 27 8.79 -8.09 -14.60
C LYS A 27 8.19 -6.70 -14.41
N MET A 28 7.23 -6.56 -13.51
CA MET A 28 6.62 -5.27 -13.25
C MET A 28 7.23 -4.66 -11.99
N HIS A 29 7.22 -3.34 -11.93
CA HIS A 29 7.64 -2.65 -10.71
C HIS A 29 6.78 -3.11 -9.56
N ARG A 30 7.35 -3.18 -8.35
CA ARG A 30 6.65 -3.73 -7.18
C ARG A 30 5.32 -3.03 -6.88
N ASP A 31 5.19 -1.76 -7.25
CA ASP A 31 4.00 -0.97 -6.94
C ASP A 31 3.07 -0.78 -8.14
N THR A 32 3.26 -1.58 -9.21
CA THR A 32 2.45 -1.48 -10.42
C THR A 32 1.79 -2.82 -10.68
N GLY A 33 0.54 -2.78 -11.16
CA GLY A 33 -0.23 -3.98 -11.40
C GLY A 33 -0.79 -4.54 -10.11
N PHE A 34 -0.91 -5.84 -10.05
CA PHE A 34 -1.49 -6.51 -8.89
C PHE A 34 -0.43 -6.94 -7.90
N TYR A 35 -0.66 -6.64 -6.62
CA TYR A 35 0.19 -7.14 -5.55
C TYR A 35 -0.59 -7.19 -4.24
N ILE A 36 -0.07 -7.94 -3.28
CA ILE A 36 -0.63 -7.98 -1.93
C ILE A 36 0.27 -7.14 -1.04
N TYR A 37 -0.33 -6.26 -0.27
CA TYR A 37 0.38 -5.34 0.63
C TYR A 37 0.02 -5.69 2.05
N LYS A 38 1.01 -5.75 2.91
CA LYS A 38 0.80 -6.13 4.30
C LYS A 38 1.43 -5.11 5.23
N MET A 39 0.68 -4.71 6.25
CA MET A 39 1.16 -3.82 7.29
C MET A 39 1.16 -4.55 8.62
N GLU A 40 2.28 -4.49 9.33
CA GLU A 40 2.35 -4.99 10.69
C GLU A 40 1.59 -4.04 11.62
N PRO A 41 1.17 -4.51 12.80
CA PRO A 41 0.52 -3.60 13.76
C PRO A 41 1.39 -2.39 14.04
N GLY A 42 0.79 -1.21 13.94
CA GLY A 42 1.49 0.05 14.18
C GLY A 42 2.25 0.58 12.98
N ALA A 43 2.22 -0.11 11.86
CA ALA A 43 2.96 0.33 10.67
C ALA A 43 2.26 1.48 9.96
N SER A 44 3.04 2.24 9.22
CA SER A 44 2.49 3.30 8.37
C SER A 44 3.24 3.36 7.06
N SER A 45 2.53 3.77 6.01
CA SER A 45 3.15 3.98 4.70
C SER A 45 3.61 5.42 4.61
N THR A 46 4.55 5.67 3.69
CA THR A 46 4.99 7.04 3.44
C THR A 46 3.98 7.77 2.56
N PRO A 47 3.87 9.09 2.69
CA PRO A 47 3.00 9.85 1.79
C PRO A 47 3.44 9.69 0.35
N HIS A 48 2.46 9.48 -0.53
CA HIS A 48 2.73 9.31 -1.94
C HIS A 48 1.56 9.82 -2.77
N ARG A 49 1.82 10.04 -4.05
CA ARG A 49 0.82 10.45 -5.02
C ARG A 49 0.68 9.37 -6.07
N HIS A 50 -0.56 9.04 -6.41
CA HIS A 50 -0.83 8.04 -7.43
C HIS A 50 -0.74 8.67 -8.82
N GLY A 51 0.15 8.14 -9.65
CA GLY A 51 0.25 8.58 -11.04
C GLY A 51 -0.92 8.09 -11.89
N GLY A 52 -1.50 6.94 -11.49
CA GLY A 52 -2.69 6.39 -12.12
C GLY A 52 -3.69 6.02 -11.05
N ALA A 53 -4.77 5.39 -11.45
CA ALA A 53 -5.78 4.94 -10.49
C ALA A 53 -5.26 3.75 -9.69
N GLU A 54 -5.77 3.61 -8.49
CA GLU A 54 -5.46 2.47 -7.63
C GLU A 54 -6.78 1.91 -7.10
N GLU A 55 -6.86 0.58 -7.10
CA GLU A 55 -7.99 -0.11 -6.47
C GLU A 55 -7.44 -1.05 -5.42
N PHE A 56 -8.15 -1.19 -4.30
CA PHE A 56 -7.73 -2.20 -3.36
C PHE A 56 -8.91 -2.79 -2.62
N TYR A 57 -8.69 -4.01 -2.13
CA TYR A 57 -9.64 -4.77 -1.35
C TYR A 57 -8.97 -5.15 -0.04
N VAL A 58 -9.58 -4.81 1.08
CA VAL A 58 -9.03 -5.15 2.39
C VAL A 58 -9.41 -6.57 2.71
N ILE A 59 -8.41 -7.45 2.77
CA ILE A 59 -8.63 -8.87 3.03
C ILE A 59 -8.85 -9.11 4.51
N GLU A 60 -7.99 -8.48 5.35
CA GLU A 60 -8.17 -8.58 6.80
C GLU A 60 -7.54 -7.36 7.45
N GLY A 61 -7.97 -7.07 8.67
CA GLY A 61 -7.46 -5.93 9.42
C GLY A 61 -8.13 -4.63 9.03
N GLU A 62 -7.41 -3.54 9.26
CA GLU A 62 -7.93 -2.20 8.96
C GLU A 62 -6.76 -1.26 8.68
N LEU A 63 -7.04 -0.21 7.95
CA LEU A 63 -6.07 0.87 7.76
C LEU A 63 -6.81 2.20 7.71
N THR A 64 -6.11 3.24 8.17
CA THR A 64 -6.68 4.58 8.26
C THR A 64 -5.82 5.51 7.42
N ASP A 65 -6.46 6.21 6.48
CA ASP A 65 -5.77 7.20 5.67
C ASP A 65 -5.58 8.50 6.44
N ASN A 66 -4.69 9.33 5.93
CA ASN A 66 -4.35 10.59 6.60
C ASN A 66 -5.53 11.57 6.70
N ASP A 67 -6.60 11.35 5.91
CA ASP A 67 -7.81 12.16 6.02
C ASP A 67 -8.79 11.62 7.07
N GLY A 68 -8.43 10.55 7.77
CA GLY A 68 -9.27 9.95 8.80
C GLY A 68 -10.19 8.86 8.32
N THR A 69 -10.21 8.58 7.02
CA THR A 69 -11.05 7.49 6.49
C THR A 69 -10.51 6.14 6.92
N VAL A 70 -11.37 5.31 7.49
CA VAL A 70 -10.99 3.96 7.94
C VAL A 70 -11.54 2.94 6.96
N TYR A 71 -10.66 2.08 6.47
CA TYR A 71 -11.04 0.95 5.62
C TYR A 71 -10.81 -0.33 6.40
N SER A 72 -11.78 -1.24 6.36
CA SER A 72 -11.69 -2.49 7.10
C SER A 72 -12.01 -3.68 6.22
N ALA A 73 -11.81 -4.87 6.75
CA ALA A 73 -11.97 -6.11 6.00
C ALA A 73 -13.29 -6.13 5.26
N GLY A 74 -13.24 -6.43 3.96
CA GLY A 74 -14.40 -6.45 3.10
C GLY A 74 -14.59 -5.18 2.28
N ASP A 75 -13.88 -4.10 2.59
CA ASP A 75 -14.03 -2.86 1.83
C ASP A 75 -13.27 -2.93 0.52
N VAL A 76 -13.90 -2.38 -0.52
CA VAL A 76 -13.31 -2.22 -1.85
C VAL A 76 -13.20 -0.72 -2.10
N VAL A 77 -12.02 -0.26 -2.51
CA VAL A 77 -11.73 1.17 -2.59
C VAL A 77 -11.13 1.50 -3.96
N TRP A 78 -11.50 2.63 -4.50
CA TRP A 78 -10.92 3.17 -5.73
C TRP A 78 -10.37 4.56 -5.43
N LEU A 79 -9.10 4.77 -5.80
CA LEU A 79 -8.45 6.06 -5.62
C LEU A 79 -8.09 6.61 -6.99
N ALA A 80 -8.53 7.83 -7.26
CA ALA A 80 -8.35 8.47 -8.56
C ALA A 80 -6.88 8.81 -8.80
N PRO A 81 -6.48 8.94 -10.08
CA PRO A 81 -5.14 9.45 -10.38
C PRO A 81 -4.92 10.81 -9.74
N GLY A 82 -3.72 11.03 -9.24
CA GLY A 82 -3.38 12.29 -8.58
C GLY A 82 -3.72 12.34 -7.10
N THR A 83 -4.35 11.29 -6.58
CA THR A 83 -4.65 11.21 -5.15
C THR A 83 -3.37 11.14 -4.34
N GLU A 84 -3.28 11.94 -3.30
CA GLU A 84 -2.13 11.93 -2.38
C GLU A 84 -2.61 11.40 -1.04
N HIS A 85 -1.91 10.40 -0.51
CA HIS A 85 -2.29 9.87 0.79
C HIS A 85 -1.16 9.08 1.43
N ASN A 86 -1.35 8.78 2.70
CA ASN A 86 -0.59 7.78 3.41
C ASN A 86 -1.53 7.11 4.39
N SER A 87 -1.16 5.92 4.82
CA SER A 87 -2.03 5.08 5.63
C SER A 87 -1.31 4.60 6.87
N TYR A 88 -2.08 4.28 7.88
CA TYR A 88 -1.61 3.76 9.14
C TYR A 88 -2.51 2.61 9.54
N SER A 89 -1.94 1.54 10.09
CA SER A 89 -2.74 0.42 10.59
C SER A 89 -2.36 0.13 12.02
N GLU A 90 -3.29 0.34 12.93
CA GLU A 90 -3.05 0.11 14.35
C GLU A 90 -2.86 -1.37 14.64
N ASN A 91 -3.70 -2.21 14.05
CA ASN A 91 -3.72 -3.63 14.35
C ASN A 91 -3.15 -4.50 13.23
N GLY A 92 -2.67 -3.88 12.17
CA GLY A 92 -2.18 -4.60 11.01
C GLY A 92 -3.26 -4.86 9.99
N CYS A 93 -2.85 -5.09 8.74
CA CYS A 93 -3.80 -5.41 7.67
C CYS A 93 -3.12 -6.11 6.51
N THR A 94 -3.96 -6.75 5.70
CA THR A 94 -3.54 -7.36 4.44
C THR A 94 -4.50 -6.88 3.37
N VAL A 95 -3.94 -6.34 2.29
CA VAL A 95 -4.70 -5.65 1.26
C VAL A 95 -4.29 -6.14 -0.11
N ALA A 96 -5.26 -6.47 -0.96
CA ALA A 96 -4.99 -6.79 -2.36
C ALA A 96 -5.10 -5.50 -3.15
N VAL A 97 -4.06 -5.16 -3.90
CA VAL A 97 -3.95 -3.87 -4.57
C VAL A 97 -3.75 -4.06 -6.07
N PHE A 98 -4.41 -3.22 -6.85
CA PHE A 98 -4.11 -3.06 -8.27
C PHE A 98 -3.82 -1.59 -8.55
N SER A 99 -2.64 -1.32 -9.08
CA SER A 99 -2.22 0.04 -9.35
C SER A 99 -1.84 0.19 -10.81
N GLU A 100 -2.34 1.24 -11.46
CA GLU A 100 -2.09 1.45 -12.89
C GLU A 100 -0.67 1.89 -13.17
N SER A 101 -0.07 2.60 -12.24
CA SER A 101 1.29 3.08 -12.44
C SER A 101 1.98 3.22 -11.09
N ARG A 102 3.30 3.47 -11.16
CA ARG A 102 4.10 3.63 -9.97
C ARG A 102 3.62 4.82 -9.16
N GLU A 103 3.73 4.67 -7.85
CA GLU A 103 3.45 5.74 -6.92
C GLU A 103 4.66 6.67 -6.86
N ASP A 104 4.39 7.97 -6.80
CA ASP A 104 5.46 8.96 -6.69
C ASP A 104 5.55 9.45 -5.26
N PRO A 105 6.75 9.47 -4.66
CA PRO A 105 6.92 10.07 -3.33
C PRO A 105 6.56 11.54 -3.40
N ILE A 106 5.85 12.00 -2.36
CA ILE A 106 5.47 13.39 -2.30
C ILE A 106 6.60 14.21 -1.78
N SER A 107 6.97 15.23 -2.54
CA SER A 107 7.70 16.36 -2.04
C SER A 107 8.99 16.11 -1.36
N GLN A 108 9.57 15.03 -1.67
CA GLN A 108 10.95 14.91 -1.33
C GLN A 108 11.76 15.78 -2.24
N LYS A 109 11.13 16.33 -3.26
CA LYS A 109 11.79 17.17 -4.21
C LYS A 109 11.57 18.61 -3.94
N PRO A 110 12.61 19.40 -4.07
CA PRO A 110 12.49 20.85 -3.97
C PRO A 110 11.58 21.41 -5.03
#